data_15077bf0bf000b0e210e2c15e91880e3
#
_entry.id   15077bf0bf000b0e210e2c15e91880e3
#
_cell.length_a   1.000
_cell.length_b   1.000
_cell.length_c   1.000
_cell.angle_alpha   90.00
_cell.angle_beta   90.00
_cell.angle_gamma   90.00
#
_symmetry.space_group_name_H-M   'P 1'
#
loop_
_entity.id
_entity.type
_entity.pdbx_description
1 polymer ?
#
loop_
_entity_poly.entity_id
_entity_poly.type
_entity_poly.pdbx_seq_one_letter_code
_entity_poly.pdbx_strand_id
1 'polypeptide(L)'
;MPRFDVYRNSGEYAEVTPYLLDVQSDLLHGLDTRVVVPLRRRDSFPVVGLPANLTPTFEVEGVECLMETPKLAAVPLRLLKSPIASIASKQFEITAALDFLFHGF
;
A
#
# COMPACT_ATOMS: atom_id res chain seq x y z
N MET A 1 -5.66 2.70 -14.16
CA MET A 1 -5.62 2.45 -12.71
C MET A 1 -4.89 3.61 -12.03
N PRO A 2 -5.64 4.49 -11.38
CA PRO A 2 -4.99 5.66 -10.75
C PRO A 2 -4.06 5.26 -9.61
N ARG A 3 -2.93 5.93 -9.54
CA ARG A 3 -1.99 5.80 -8.43
C ARG A 3 -2.68 6.17 -7.12
N PHE A 4 -2.36 5.47 -6.06
CA PHE A 4 -2.90 5.65 -4.71
C PHE A 4 -4.32 5.11 -4.52
N ASP A 5 -4.86 4.40 -5.51
CA ASP A 5 -6.08 3.63 -5.30
C ASP A 5 -5.80 2.44 -4.40
N VAL A 6 -6.80 2.07 -3.62
CA VAL A 6 -6.72 0.96 -2.67
C VAL A 6 -7.64 -0.16 -3.15
N TYR A 7 -7.12 -1.38 -3.12
CA TYR A 7 -7.82 -2.59 -3.55
C TYR A 7 -7.91 -3.57 -2.41
N ARG A 8 -8.92 -4.43 -2.43
CA ARG A 8 -8.99 -5.53 -1.47
C ARG A 8 -7.93 -6.56 -1.79
N ASN A 9 -7.29 -7.06 -0.73
CA ASN A 9 -6.40 -8.19 -0.86
C ASN A 9 -7.25 -9.46 -0.88
N SER A 10 -7.18 -10.23 -1.96
CA SER A 10 -7.90 -11.49 -2.10
C SER A 10 -7.04 -12.71 -1.77
N GLY A 11 -5.80 -12.50 -1.29
CA GLY A 11 -4.90 -13.58 -0.94
C GLY A 11 -5.17 -14.18 0.44
N GLU A 12 -4.32 -15.13 0.83
CA GLU A 12 -4.54 -15.87 2.06
C GLU A 12 -4.30 -15.07 3.33
N TYR A 13 -3.63 -13.91 3.24
CA TYR A 13 -3.36 -13.06 4.40
C TYR A 13 -4.34 -11.90 4.52
N ALA A 14 -5.50 -11.97 3.85
CA ALA A 14 -6.46 -10.87 3.81
C ALA A 14 -7.01 -10.48 5.19
N GLU A 15 -7.01 -11.41 6.15
CA GLU A 15 -7.51 -11.09 7.50
C GLU A 15 -6.64 -10.06 8.22
N VAL A 16 -5.32 -10.17 8.09
CA VAL A 16 -4.38 -9.25 8.74
C VAL A 16 -3.92 -8.16 7.79
N THR A 17 -3.97 -8.42 6.49
CA THR A 17 -3.55 -7.47 5.43
C THR A 17 -4.72 -7.33 4.45
N PRO A 18 -5.75 -6.57 4.82
CA PRO A 18 -6.98 -6.53 4.03
C PRO A 18 -6.88 -5.76 2.72
N TYR A 19 -5.87 -4.93 2.54
CA TYR A 19 -5.81 -4.03 1.39
C TYR A 19 -4.44 -3.99 0.74
N LEU A 20 -4.44 -3.60 -0.53
CA LEU A 20 -3.23 -3.33 -1.31
C LEU A 20 -3.32 -1.90 -1.85
N LEU A 21 -2.25 -1.13 -1.68
CA LEU A 21 -2.17 0.25 -2.16
C LEU A 21 -1.35 0.31 -3.43
N ASP A 22 -1.96 0.82 -4.50
CA ASP A 22 -1.26 1.01 -5.78
C ASP A 22 -0.32 2.22 -5.69
N VAL A 23 0.96 1.99 -5.90
CA VAL A 23 1.97 3.07 -5.84
C VAL A 23 2.71 3.26 -7.16
N GLN A 24 2.34 2.50 -8.20
CA GLN A 24 3.00 2.61 -9.50
C GLN A 24 2.58 3.89 -10.21
N SER A 25 3.52 4.52 -10.91
CA SER A 25 3.24 5.74 -11.67
C SER A 25 2.14 5.51 -12.71
N ASP A 26 1.24 6.48 -12.83
CA ASP A 26 0.18 6.44 -13.84
C ASP A 26 0.73 6.51 -15.27
N LEU A 27 1.98 6.92 -15.44
CA LEU A 27 2.62 6.93 -16.74
C LEU A 27 2.98 5.53 -17.24
N LEU A 28 3.00 4.55 -16.35
CA LEU A 28 3.36 3.17 -16.66
C LEU A 28 2.11 2.31 -16.80
N HIS A 29 1.21 2.73 -17.67
CA HIS A 29 0.04 1.92 -18.00
C HIS A 29 0.38 0.94 -19.12
N GLY A 30 -0.44 -0.08 -19.30
CA GLY A 30 -0.22 -1.09 -20.34
C GLY A 30 0.67 -2.25 -19.89
N LEU A 31 1.23 -2.19 -18.69
CA LEU A 31 1.95 -3.32 -18.13
C LEU A 31 0.93 -4.31 -17.52
N ASP A 32 1.29 -5.58 -17.47
CA ASP A 32 0.41 -6.60 -16.90
C ASP A 32 0.57 -6.75 -15.39
N THR A 33 1.38 -5.92 -14.78
CA THR A 33 1.59 -5.88 -13.33
C THR A 33 1.49 -4.46 -12.80
N ARG A 34 1.21 -4.36 -11.49
CA ARG A 34 1.26 -3.09 -10.76
C ARG A 34 2.07 -3.29 -9.49
N VAL A 35 2.88 -2.29 -9.15
CA VAL A 35 3.59 -2.30 -7.87
C VAL A 35 2.63 -1.78 -6.80
N VAL A 36 2.44 -2.59 -5.77
CA VAL A 36 1.56 -2.27 -4.65
C VAL A 36 2.30 -2.43 -3.33
N VAL A 37 1.78 -1.78 -2.30
CA VAL A 37 2.25 -1.94 -0.92
C VAL A 37 1.12 -2.53 -0.10
N PRO A 38 1.37 -3.59 0.67
CA PRO A 38 0.35 -4.14 1.55
C PRO A 38 -0.03 -3.14 2.64
N LEU A 39 -1.33 -3.04 2.92
CA LEU A 39 -1.85 -2.28 4.05
C LEU A 39 -2.31 -3.27 5.09
N ARG A 40 -1.54 -3.40 6.16
CA ARG A 40 -1.81 -4.34 7.24
C ARG A 40 -2.60 -3.66 8.33
N ARG A 41 -3.55 -4.39 8.94
CA ARG A 41 -4.27 -3.85 10.09
C ARG A 41 -3.29 -3.42 11.16
N ARG A 42 -3.47 -2.19 11.67
CA ARG A 42 -2.56 -1.64 12.68
C ARG A 42 -2.55 -2.49 13.94
N ASP A 43 -3.71 -3.04 14.32
CA ASP A 43 -3.85 -3.83 15.55
C ASP A 43 -3.22 -5.21 15.44
N SER A 44 -2.87 -5.67 14.24
CA SER A 44 -2.21 -6.96 14.04
C SER A 44 -0.74 -6.83 13.70
N PHE A 45 -0.20 -5.60 13.67
CA PHE A 45 1.20 -5.38 13.35
C PHE A 45 2.04 -5.56 14.62
N PRO A 46 3.07 -6.42 14.57
CA PRO A 46 3.93 -6.59 15.73
C PRO A 46 4.70 -5.29 16.02
N VAL A 47 4.92 -5.01 17.31
CA VAL A 47 5.71 -3.85 17.70
C VAL A 47 7.16 -4.12 17.35
N VAL A 48 7.67 -3.36 16.36
CA VAL A 48 9.06 -3.44 15.92
C VAL A 48 9.61 -2.02 15.81
N GLY A 49 10.92 -1.89 15.90
CA GLY A 49 11.56 -0.59 15.89
C GLY A 49 11.74 0.02 14.51
N LEU A 50 10.71 -0.03 13.67
CA LEU A 50 10.78 0.61 12.36
C LEU A 50 10.51 2.10 12.47
N PRO A 51 11.21 2.92 11.64
CA PRO A 51 10.91 4.36 11.60
C PRO A 51 9.46 4.61 11.20
N ALA A 52 8.80 5.52 11.92
CA ALA A 52 7.38 5.81 11.67
C ALA A 52 7.14 6.35 10.27
N ASN A 53 8.09 7.10 9.70
CA ASN A 53 7.94 7.65 8.36
C ASN A 53 8.13 6.60 7.26
N LEU A 54 8.69 5.44 7.59
CA LEU A 54 8.77 4.31 6.66
C LEU A 54 7.44 3.58 6.57
N THR A 55 6.70 3.51 7.67
CA THR A 55 5.46 2.75 7.75
C THR A 55 4.32 3.64 8.26
N PRO A 56 3.89 4.62 7.46
CA PRO A 56 2.79 5.49 7.89
C PRO A 56 1.48 4.73 8.02
N THR A 57 0.55 5.28 8.79
CA THR A 57 -0.77 4.68 8.99
C THR A 57 -1.83 5.48 8.26
N PHE A 58 -2.82 4.76 7.74
CA PHE A 58 -3.95 5.36 7.03
C PHE A 58 -5.22 4.63 7.42
N GLU A 59 -6.34 5.36 7.40
CA GLU A 59 -7.66 4.75 7.62
C GLU A 59 -8.28 4.41 6.27
N VAL A 60 -8.71 3.15 6.13
CA VAL A 60 -9.40 2.66 4.93
C VAL A 60 -10.66 1.95 5.40
N GLU A 61 -11.82 2.40 4.95
CA GLU A 61 -13.11 1.83 5.33
C GLU A 61 -13.29 1.70 6.85
N GLY A 62 -12.82 2.70 7.60
CA GLY A 62 -12.91 2.68 9.05
C GLY A 62 -11.87 1.81 9.76
N VAL A 63 -10.97 1.19 9.02
CA VAL A 63 -9.93 0.34 9.57
C VAL A 63 -8.59 1.08 9.50
N GLU A 64 -7.93 1.22 10.65
CA GLU A 64 -6.59 1.80 10.68
C GLU A 64 -5.58 0.78 10.18
N CYS A 65 -4.85 1.14 9.13
CA CYS A 65 -3.88 0.26 8.49
C CYS A 65 -2.50 0.88 8.51
N LEU A 66 -1.49 0.02 8.58
CA LEU A 66 -0.09 0.41 8.48
C LEU A 66 0.42 0.03 7.10
N MET A 67 1.05 1.00 6.43
CA MET A 67 1.66 0.78 5.12
C MET A 67 2.97 0.01 5.31
N GLU A 68 2.98 -1.26 4.89
CA GLU A 68 4.17 -2.11 5.01
C GLU A 68 5.11 -1.86 3.82
N THR A 69 5.70 -0.69 3.77
CA THR A 69 6.53 -0.24 2.67
C THR A 69 7.63 -1.23 2.29
N PRO A 70 8.35 -1.85 3.24
CA PRO A 70 9.39 -2.82 2.88
C PRO A 70 8.87 -4.08 2.16
N LYS A 71 7.56 -4.29 2.16
CA LYS A 71 6.96 -5.47 1.51
C LYS A 71 6.33 -5.14 0.16
N LEU A 72 6.67 -4.00 -0.43
CA LEU A 72 6.14 -3.67 -1.74
C LEU A 72 6.47 -4.78 -2.75
N ALA A 73 5.56 -5.01 -3.68
CA ALA A 73 5.73 -6.09 -4.65
C ALA A 73 4.92 -5.81 -5.90
N ALA A 74 5.35 -6.39 -7.02
CA ALA A 74 4.57 -6.35 -8.24
C ALA A 74 3.54 -7.48 -8.20
N VAL A 75 2.29 -7.16 -8.50
CA VAL A 75 1.22 -8.16 -8.56
C VAL A 75 0.57 -8.12 -9.93
N PRO A 76 0.04 -9.25 -10.43
CA PRO A 76 -0.69 -9.26 -11.69
C PRO A 76 -1.94 -8.38 -11.62
N LEU A 77 -2.24 -7.68 -12.70
CA LEU A 77 -3.44 -6.83 -12.77
C LEU A 77 -4.72 -7.60 -12.45
N ARG A 78 -4.79 -8.87 -12.81
CA ARG A 78 -6.00 -9.67 -12.59
C ARG A 78 -6.38 -9.82 -11.12
N LEU A 79 -5.43 -9.57 -10.21
CA LEU A 79 -5.68 -9.63 -8.77
C LEU A 79 -6.26 -8.34 -8.22
N LEU A 80 -6.20 -7.26 -8.99
CA LEU A 80 -6.69 -5.95 -8.58
C LEU A 80 -8.04 -5.72 -9.25
N LYS A 81 -9.12 -5.99 -8.52
CA LYS A 81 -10.47 -5.88 -9.05
C LYS A 81 -10.87 -4.42 -9.19
N SER A 82 -11.94 -3.99 -8.53
CA SER A 82 -12.32 -2.59 -8.51
C SER A 82 -11.70 -1.91 -7.30
N PRO A 83 -11.21 -0.67 -7.44
CA PRO A 83 -10.72 0.05 -6.28
C PRO A 83 -11.85 0.33 -5.31
N ILE A 84 -11.56 0.26 -4.02
CA ILE A 84 -12.57 0.51 -2.98
C ILE A 84 -12.39 1.87 -2.32
N ALA A 85 -11.26 2.52 -2.53
CA ALA A 85 -10.95 3.82 -1.96
C ALA A 85 -9.78 4.42 -2.70
N SER A 86 -9.55 5.72 -2.47
CA SER A 86 -8.35 6.40 -2.91
C SER A 86 -7.77 7.14 -1.71
N ILE A 87 -6.46 7.03 -1.51
CA ILE A 87 -5.77 7.81 -0.50
C ILE A 87 -4.77 8.78 -1.13
N ALA A 88 -5.12 9.29 -2.31
CA ALA A 88 -4.31 10.28 -3.01
C ALA A 88 -4.08 11.55 -2.16
N SER A 89 -4.98 11.86 -1.23
CA SER A 89 -4.81 12.99 -0.31
C SER A 89 -3.62 12.80 0.63
N LYS A 90 -3.09 11.59 0.74
CA LYS A 90 -1.93 11.26 1.57
C LYS A 90 -0.68 11.03 0.76
N GLN A 91 -0.64 11.54 -0.48
CA GLN A 91 0.46 11.25 -1.40
C GLN A 91 1.83 11.66 -0.86
N PHE A 92 1.90 12.72 -0.06
CA PHE A 92 3.19 13.15 0.47
C PHE A 92 3.76 12.15 1.46
N GLU A 93 2.93 11.62 2.35
CA GLU A 93 3.35 10.61 3.31
C GLU A 93 3.73 9.30 2.62
N ILE A 94 2.97 8.92 1.59
CA ILE A 94 3.24 7.70 0.83
C ILE A 94 4.56 7.83 0.09
N THR A 95 4.76 8.95 -0.62
CA THR A 95 5.98 9.20 -1.38
C THR A 95 7.19 9.27 -0.47
N ALA A 96 7.04 9.92 0.68
CA ALA A 96 8.13 10.01 1.66
C ALA A 96 8.55 8.63 2.17
N ALA A 97 7.58 7.72 2.38
CA ALA A 97 7.88 6.37 2.83
C ALA A 97 8.64 5.59 1.76
N LEU A 98 8.24 5.72 0.49
CA LEU A 98 8.95 5.08 -0.62
C LEU A 98 10.35 5.64 -0.76
N ASP A 99 10.52 6.96 -0.66
CA ASP A 99 11.84 7.59 -0.72
C ASP A 99 12.73 7.12 0.42
N PHE A 100 12.17 6.98 1.62
CA PHE A 100 12.92 6.47 2.76
C PHE A 100 13.40 5.04 2.50
N LEU A 101 12.55 4.22 1.92
CA LEU A 101 12.91 2.83 1.62
C LEU A 101 14.07 2.75 0.62
N PHE A 102 14.03 3.57 -0.43
CA PHE A 102 14.99 3.48 -1.52
C PHE A 102 16.22 4.35 -1.34
N HIS A 103 16.13 5.43 -0.56
CA HIS A 103 17.22 6.40 -0.43
C HIS A 103 17.69 6.58 1.01
N GLY A 104 16.93 6.09 1.99
CA GLY A 104 17.29 6.23 3.40
C GLY A 104 16.95 7.59 4.00
N PHE A 105 16.16 8.40 3.29
CA PHE A 105 15.75 9.71 3.80
C PHE A 105 14.50 10.24 3.09
#